data_7d39678bfb5ef02dbb642f9a52c7109c
#
_entry.id   7d39678bfb5ef02dbb642f9a52c7109c
#
_cell.length_a   1.000
_cell.length_b   1.000
_cell.length_c   1.000
_cell.angle_alpha   90.00
_cell.angle_beta   90.00
_cell.angle_gamma   90.00
#
_symmetry.space_group_name_H-M   'P 1'
#
loop_
_entity.id
_entity.type
_entity.pdbx_description
1 polymer ?
#
loop_
_entity_poly.entity_id
_entity_poly.type
_entity_poly.pdbx_seq_one_letter_code
_entity_poly.pdbx_strand_id
1 'polypeptide(L)'
;MNFLDKMKTRYTVKKYNPTGNISEEQISQLKEILNLSPSSINSQPWNFIFINRSELKSKLAEVSYINKEKVIDCSHLIIFQVLKNPEDFEKQIEENLPEGAVNYYRNRVKPKGETFVKSWLGHQVYLSLGILLSACAAMGIDSTPMEGIEPELYDEILKNDQYETLFAVAIGEKMDTDANQPKFNPKSRLKAEKVIIEA
;
A
#
# COMPACT_ATOMS: atom_id res chain seq x y z
N MET A 1 4.75 -23.38 7.71
CA MET A 1 4.54 -22.99 6.29
C MET A 1 5.63 -21.99 5.94
N ASN A 2 6.43 -22.25 4.91
CA ASN A 2 7.50 -21.35 4.49
C ASN A 2 6.94 -20.13 3.70
N PHE A 3 7.79 -19.17 3.37
CA PHE A 3 7.36 -17.94 2.68
C PHE A 3 6.75 -18.21 1.30
N LEU A 4 7.32 -19.14 0.53
CA LEU A 4 6.79 -19.52 -0.78
C LEU A 4 5.36 -20.09 -0.67
N ASP A 5 5.08 -20.88 0.35
CA ASP A 5 3.73 -21.42 0.58
C ASP A 5 2.73 -20.29 0.90
N LYS A 6 3.16 -19.29 1.68
CA LYS A 6 2.35 -18.09 1.94
C LYS A 6 2.05 -17.33 0.65
N MET A 7 3.03 -17.20 -0.26
CA MET A 7 2.81 -16.55 -1.56
C MET A 7 1.88 -17.37 -2.47
N LYS A 8 1.92 -18.69 -2.41
CA LYS A 8 1.00 -19.55 -3.15
C LYS A 8 -0.44 -19.45 -2.65
N THR A 9 -0.63 -19.28 -1.34
CA THR A 9 -1.96 -19.31 -0.71
C THR A 9 -2.61 -17.93 -0.57
N ARG A 10 -1.81 -16.82 -0.43
CA ARG A 10 -2.39 -15.48 -0.33
C ARG A 10 -3.24 -15.13 -1.56
N TYR A 11 -4.35 -14.45 -1.35
CA TYR A 11 -5.22 -13.96 -2.40
C TYR A 11 -5.79 -12.58 -2.01
N THR A 12 -6.48 -11.92 -2.93
CA THR A 12 -7.18 -10.66 -2.67
C THR A 12 -8.56 -10.95 -2.10
N VAL A 13 -8.78 -10.66 -0.83
CA VAL A 13 -10.03 -10.90 -0.11
C VAL A 13 -11.13 -9.98 -0.65
N LYS A 14 -12.35 -10.50 -0.82
CA LYS A 14 -13.50 -9.74 -1.30
C LYS A 14 -14.54 -9.49 -0.20
N LYS A 15 -14.54 -10.32 0.85
CA LYS A 15 -15.44 -10.19 1.99
C LYS A 15 -14.67 -10.35 3.29
N TYR A 16 -14.71 -9.32 4.13
CA TYR A 16 -14.13 -9.31 5.46
C TYR A 16 -15.17 -9.70 6.52
N ASN A 17 -14.70 -10.29 7.61
CA ASN A 17 -15.48 -10.48 8.83
C ASN A 17 -15.52 -9.17 9.62
N PRO A 18 -16.68 -8.48 9.73
CA PRO A 18 -16.75 -7.18 10.40
C PRO A 18 -16.50 -7.25 11.91
N THR A 19 -16.55 -8.45 12.49
CA THR A 19 -16.21 -8.70 13.90
C THR A 19 -14.81 -9.25 14.09
N GLY A 20 -14.12 -9.60 12.98
CA GLY A 20 -12.72 -10.05 12.97
C GLY A 20 -11.79 -8.90 13.33
N ASN A 21 -10.82 -9.15 14.18
CA ASN A 21 -9.89 -8.14 14.64
C ASN A 21 -8.44 -8.56 14.46
N ILE A 22 -7.58 -7.60 14.15
CA ILE A 22 -6.13 -7.74 14.15
C ILE A 22 -5.63 -7.19 15.48
N SER A 23 -4.71 -7.90 16.15
CA SER A 23 -4.18 -7.43 17.43
C SER A 23 -3.37 -6.15 17.28
N GLU A 24 -3.35 -5.32 18.32
CA GLU A 24 -2.52 -4.10 18.37
C GLU A 24 -1.03 -4.40 18.16
N GLU A 25 -0.56 -5.56 18.64
CA GLU A 25 0.80 -6.02 18.40
C GLU A 25 1.07 -6.25 16.90
N GLN A 26 0.17 -6.94 16.21
CA GLN A 26 0.29 -7.15 14.75
C GLN A 26 0.23 -5.83 13.98
N ILE A 27 -0.63 -4.89 14.38
CA ILE A 27 -0.68 -3.55 13.78
C ILE A 27 0.63 -2.79 14.01
N SER A 28 1.19 -2.86 15.22
CA SER A 28 2.49 -2.24 15.52
C SER A 28 3.60 -2.82 14.64
N GLN A 29 3.64 -4.15 14.48
CA GLN A 29 4.61 -4.82 13.61
C GLN A 29 4.44 -4.39 12.14
N LEU A 30 3.20 -4.27 11.63
CA LEU A 30 2.96 -3.81 10.26
C LEU A 30 3.42 -2.37 10.04
N LYS A 31 3.24 -1.48 11.03
CA LYS A 31 3.76 -0.09 10.97
C LYS A 31 5.30 -0.08 10.89
N GLU A 32 5.96 -0.87 11.70
CA GLU A 32 7.42 -1.00 11.70
C GLU A 32 7.92 -1.59 10.36
N ILE A 33 7.28 -2.65 9.85
CA ILE A 33 7.60 -3.25 8.55
C ILE A 33 7.46 -2.23 7.41
N LEU A 34 6.39 -1.43 7.40
CA LEU A 34 6.21 -0.38 6.39
C LEU A 34 7.31 0.69 6.49
N ASN A 35 7.67 1.11 7.71
CA ASN A 35 8.76 2.06 7.94
C ASN A 35 10.12 1.54 7.45
N LEU A 36 10.34 0.22 7.48
CA LEU A 36 11.55 -0.44 6.98
C LEU A 36 11.53 -0.73 5.48
N SER A 37 10.51 -0.28 4.76
CA SER A 37 10.43 -0.50 3.31
C SER A 37 11.59 0.18 2.57
N PRO A 38 12.22 -0.49 1.60
CA PRO A 38 13.29 0.11 0.80
C PRO A 38 12.73 1.12 -0.20
N SER A 39 13.54 2.12 -0.54
CA SER A 39 13.25 3.06 -1.62
C SER A 39 14.54 3.47 -2.32
N SER A 40 14.44 3.91 -3.58
CA SER A 40 15.58 4.43 -4.31
C SER A 40 16.23 5.59 -3.54
N ILE A 41 17.56 5.54 -3.37
CA ILE A 41 18.35 6.49 -2.56
C ILE A 41 17.90 6.61 -1.08
N ASN A 42 17.11 5.68 -0.58
CA ASN A 42 16.45 5.77 0.73
C ASN A 42 15.52 7.01 0.87
N SER A 43 14.84 7.36 -0.21
CA SER A 43 14.09 8.62 -0.34
C SER A 43 12.80 8.71 0.47
N GLN A 44 12.16 7.59 0.75
CA GLN A 44 10.97 7.47 1.62
C GLN A 44 9.88 8.55 1.36
N PRO A 45 9.39 8.71 0.11
CA PRO A 45 8.48 9.81 -0.26
C PRO A 45 7.02 9.55 0.14
N TRP A 46 6.77 8.77 1.16
CA TRP A 46 5.47 8.23 1.52
C TRP A 46 4.94 8.69 2.86
N ASN A 47 3.63 8.56 2.99
CA ASN A 47 2.91 8.59 4.25
C ASN A 47 1.92 7.43 4.31
N PHE A 48 1.79 6.77 5.46
CA PHE A 48 0.88 5.65 5.68
C PHE A 48 -0.11 6.01 6.79
N ILE A 49 -1.42 6.03 6.47
CA ILE A 49 -2.45 6.35 7.44
C ILE A 49 -3.22 5.08 7.80
N PHE A 50 -3.13 4.63 9.05
CA PHE A 50 -3.86 3.49 9.57
C PHE A 50 -5.18 3.95 10.19
N ILE A 51 -6.30 3.43 9.69
CA ILE A 51 -7.65 3.83 10.08
C ILE A 51 -8.43 2.62 10.58
N ASN A 52 -8.83 2.65 11.86
CA ASN A 52 -9.73 1.67 12.46
C ASN A 52 -11.07 2.31 12.92
N ARG A 53 -11.18 3.65 12.90
CA ARG A 53 -12.40 4.37 13.32
C ARG A 53 -13.51 4.14 12.32
N SER A 54 -14.65 3.62 12.79
CA SER A 54 -15.83 3.31 11.97
C SER A 54 -16.38 4.54 11.23
N GLU A 55 -16.43 5.71 11.90
CA GLU A 55 -16.93 6.95 11.29
C GLU A 55 -16.09 7.39 10.09
N LEU A 56 -14.74 7.35 10.21
CA LEU A 56 -13.86 7.75 9.12
C LEU A 56 -13.88 6.73 7.98
N LYS A 57 -13.90 5.42 8.31
CA LYS A 57 -14.07 4.37 7.30
C LYS A 57 -15.38 4.52 6.54
N SER A 58 -16.48 4.87 7.21
CA SER A 58 -17.77 5.08 6.56
C SER A 58 -17.74 6.24 5.55
N LYS A 59 -17.08 7.36 5.88
CA LYS A 59 -16.91 8.48 4.94
C LYS A 59 -16.08 8.07 3.72
N LEU A 60 -14.95 7.39 3.92
CA LEU A 60 -14.08 6.91 2.85
C LEU A 60 -14.76 5.83 1.99
N ALA A 61 -15.62 5.02 2.59
CA ALA A 61 -16.38 3.99 1.88
C ALA A 61 -17.33 4.56 0.81
N GLU A 62 -17.93 5.75 1.06
CA GLU A 62 -18.84 6.38 0.08
C GLU A 62 -18.13 6.80 -1.20
N VAL A 63 -16.81 6.99 -1.15
CA VAL A 63 -15.96 7.38 -2.27
C VAL A 63 -15.03 6.25 -2.72
N SER A 64 -15.44 4.99 -2.51
CA SER A 64 -14.64 3.77 -2.77
C SER A 64 -15.25 2.84 -3.82
N TYR A 65 -16.17 3.31 -4.65
CA TYR A 65 -16.83 2.53 -5.71
C TYR A 65 -17.28 1.14 -5.24
N ILE A 66 -16.86 0.11 -5.97
CA ILE A 66 -17.14 -1.31 -5.66
C ILE A 66 -16.40 -1.84 -4.41
N ASN A 67 -15.55 -1.03 -3.80
CA ASN A 67 -14.79 -1.39 -2.60
C ASN A 67 -15.45 -0.96 -1.30
N LYS A 68 -16.61 -0.29 -1.35
CA LYS A 68 -17.34 0.24 -0.19
C LYS A 68 -17.46 -0.76 0.97
N GLU A 69 -17.96 -1.97 0.71
CA GLU A 69 -18.13 -3.00 1.74
C GLU A 69 -16.78 -3.42 2.35
N LYS A 70 -15.72 -3.55 1.54
CA LYS A 70 -14.39 -3.91 2.04
C LYS A 70 -13.81 -2.84 2.97
N VAL A 71 -14.05 -1.55 2.66
CA VAL A 71 -13.63 -0.43 3.51
C VAL A 71 -14.38 -0.42 4.83
N ILE A 72 -15.69 -0.71 4.82
CA ILE A 72 -16.51 -0.76 6.05
C ILE A 72 -16.09 -1.95 6.92
N ASP A 73 -16.03 -3.14 6.34
CA ASP A 73 -15.94 -4.40 7.07
C ASP A 73 -14.51 -4.80 7.48
N CYS A 74 -13.48 -4.23 6.86
CA CYS A 74 -12.11 -4.52 7.24
C CYS A 74 -11.79 -4.07 8.68
N SER A 75 -10.86 -4.75 9.34
CA SER A 75 -10.35 -4.31 10.66
C SER A 75 -9.70 -2.94 10.55
N HIS A 76 -8.74 -2.79 9.64
CA HIS A 76 -8.04 -1.53 9.38
C HIS A 76 -8.01 -1.24 7.88
N LEU A 77 -8.16 0.05 7.55
CA LEU A 77 -7.87 0.60 6.23
C LEU A 77 -6.53 1.34 6.31
N ILE A 78 -5.61 1.03 5.40
CA ILE A 78 -4.31 1.67 5.31
C ILE A 78 -4.28 2.48 4.02
N ILE A 79 -4.10 3.81 4.13
CA ILE A 79 -3.99 4.69 2.99
C ILE A 79 -2.52 4.88 2.66
N PHE A 80 -2.17 4.74 1.40
CA PHE A 80 -0.84 4.93 0.86
C PHE A 80 -0.80 6.25 0.10
N GLN A 81 0.00 7.17 0.60
CA GLN A 81 0.14 8.51 0.04
C GLN A 81 1.60 8.75 -0.38
N VAL A 82 1.78 9.65 -1.35
CA VAL A 82 3.07 10.13 -1.84
C VAL A 82 3.17 11.63 -1.65
N LEU A 83 4.36 12.17 -1.45
CA LEU A 83 4.61 13.60 -1.45
C LEU A 83 4.12 14.23 -2.77
N LYS A 84 3.25 15.23 -2.66
CA LYS A 84 2.56 15.87 -3.76
C LYS A 84 3.47 16.75 -4.60
N ASN A 85 4.37 17.50 -3.93
CA ASN A 85 5.21 18.49 -4.58
C ASN A 85 6.68 18.05 -4.61
N PRO A 86 7.34 18.06 -5.79
CA PRO A 86 8.76 17.76 -5.91
C PRO A 86 9.69 18.66 -5.06
N GLU A 87 9.27 19.91 -4.79
CA GLU A 87 10.00 20.86 -3.95
C GLU A 87 10.01 20.41 -2.48
N ASP A 88 8.88 19.90 -1.98
CA ASP A 88 8.79 19.38 -0.60
C ASP A 88 9.60 18.07 -0.48
N PHE A 89 9.59 17.25 -1.54
CA PHE A 89 10.45 16.07 -1.60
C PHE A 89 11.96 16.46 -1.57
N GLU A 90 12.37 17.46 -2.35
CA GLU A 90 13.77 17.90 -2.37
C GLU A 90 14.21 18.40 -1.00
N LYS A 91 13.39 19.19 -0.29
CA LYS A 91 13.66 19.59 1.09
C LYS A 91 13.79 18.39 2.03
N GLN A 92 12.87 17.42 1.93
CA GLN A 92 12.93 16.21 2.75
C GLN A 92 14.27 15.48 2.60
N ILE A 93 14.74 15.29 1.36
CA ILE A 93 16.01 14.57 1.13
C ILE A 93 17.23 15.38 1.54
N GLU A 94 17.20 16.71 1.39
CA GLU A 94 18.26 17.60 1.88
C GLU A 94 18.44 17.55 3.39
N GLU A 95 17.35 17.48 4.12
CA GLU A 95 17.34 17.42 5.58
C GLU A 95 17.75 16.07 6.15
N ASN A 96 17.48 14.98 5.41
CA ASN A 96 17.52 13.62 5.97
C ASN A 96 18.54 12.68 5.31
N LEU A 97 19.06 13.04 4.11
CA LEU A 97 19.92 12.13 3.37
C LEU A 97 21.33 12.68 3.15
N PRO A 98 22.31 11.78 2.96
CA PRO A 98 23.68 12.21 2.60
C PRO A 98 23.70 12.97 1.27
N GLU A 99 24.64 13.93 1.14
CA GLU A 99 24.82 14.77 -0.04
C GLU A 99 24.88 13.97 -1.36
N GLY A 100 25.49 12.78 -1.37
CA GLY A 100 25.56 11.92 -2.56
C GLY A 100 24.18 11.49 -3.07
N ALA A 101 23.21 11.24 -2.17
CA ALA A 101 21.84 10.88 -2.52
C ALA A 101 21.09 12.09 -3.10
N VAL A 102 21.25 13.26 -2.51
CA VAL A 102 20.68 14.53 -2.99
C VAL A 102 21.23 14.86 -4.38
N ASN A 103 22.55 14.75 -4.58
CA ASN A 103 23.20 14.98 -5.86
C ASN A 103 22.75 13.99 -6.93
N TYR A 104 22.49 12.73 -6.58
CA TYR A 104 21.89 11.76 -7.52
C TYR A 104 20.50 12.24 -7.97
N TYR A 105 19.64 12.63 -7.05
CA TYR A 105 18.32 13.14 -7.38
C TYR A 105 18.41 14.35 -8.32
N ARG A 106 19.21 15.38 -7.93
CA ARG A 106 19.36 16.63 -8.69
C ARG A 106 19.92 16.43 -10.10
N ASN A 107 20.86 15.51 -10.26
CA ASN A 107 21.58 15.34 -11.52
C ASN A 107 21.00 14.23 -12.41
N ARG A 108 20.23 13.28 -11.87
CA ARG A 108 19.77 12.10 -12.60
C ARG A 108 18.26 11.92 -12.67
N VAL A 109 17.54 12.44 -11.68
CA VAL A 109 16.07 12.27 -11.59
C VAL A 109 15.37 13.58 -11.96
N LYS A 110 15.64 14.67 -11.25
CA LYS A 110 15.02 16.00 -11.42
C LYS A 110 15.06 16.52 -12.87
N PRO A 111 16.16 16.39 -13.66
CA PRO A 111 16.23 16.91 -15.03
C PRO A 111 15.29 16.20 -16.02
N LYS A 112 14.69 15.05 -15.63
CA LYS A 112 13.73 14.34 -16.47
C LYS A 112 12.33 14.96 -16.46
N GLY A 113 12.12 16.00 -15.65
CA GLY A 113 10.88 16.76 -15.57
C GLY A 113 9.91 16.26 -14.48
N GLU A 114 8.96 17.11 -14.12
CA GLU A 114 8.04 16.91 -12.99
C GLU A 114 7.23 15.62 -13.11
N THR A 115 6.65 15.35 -14.27
CA THR A 115 5.86 14.12 -14.51
C THR A 115 6.67 12.86 -14.24
N PHE A 116 7.94 12.84 -14.65
CA PHE A 116 8.83 11.72 -14.36
C PHE A 116 9.13 11.60 -12.86
N VAL A 117 9.39 12.74 -12.19
CA VAL A 117 9.67 12.76 -10.75
C VAL A 117 8.47 12.21 -9.99
N LYS A 118 7.27 12.70 -10.23
CA LYS A 118 6.03 12.20 -9.57
C LYS A 118 5.84 10.69 -9.79
N SER A 119 5.99 10.21 -11.02
CA SER A 119 5.94 8.78 -11.31
C SER A 119 7.01 7.99 -10.55
N TRP A 120 8.24 8.49 -10.50
CA TRP A 120 9.34 7.85 -9.78
C TRP A 120 9.09 7.80 -8.27
N LEU A 121 8.52 8.86 -7.66
CA LEU A 121 8.11 8.87 -6.25
C LEU A 121 7.00 7.82 -6.01
N GLY A 122 5.98 7.78 -6.86
CA GLY A 122 4.90 6.81 -6.78
C GLY A 122 5.40 5.35 -6.84
N HIS A 123 6.40 5.04 -7.67
CA HIS A 123 7.00 3.71 -7.74
C HIS A 123 7.60 3.26 -6.39
N GLN A 124 8.14 4.19 -5.57
CA GLN A 124 8.65 3.86 -4.25
C GLN A 124 7.50 3.44 -3.31
N VAL A 125 6.35 4.10 -3.41
CA VAL A 125 5.15 3.73 -2.63
C VAL A 125 4.66 2.33 -3.02
N TYR A 126 4.67 1.97 -4.32
CA TYR A 126 4.31 0.62 -4.76
C TYR A 126 5.30 -0.47 -4.30
N LEU A 127 6.59 -0.15 -4.09
CA LEU A 127 7.53 -1.07 -3.44
C LEU A 127 7.08 -1.40 -2.02
N SER A 128 6.66 -0.40 -1.24
CA SER A 128 6.17 -0.61 0.12
C SER A 128 4.85 -1.41 0.16
N LEU A 129 4.00 -1.29 -0.87
CA LEU A 129 2.81 -2.14 -1.03
C LEU A 129 3.20 -3.61 -1.12
N GLY A 130 4.19 -3.95 -1.95
CA GLY A 130 4.69 -5.33 -2.08
C GLY A 130 5.17 -5.90 -0.74
N ILE A 131 5.87 -5.09 0.06
CA ILE A 131 6.32 -5.44 1.41
C ILE A 131 5.12 -5.68 2.34
N LEU A 132 4.14 -4.75 2.39
CA LEU A 132 2.94 -4.92 3.22
C LEU A 132 2.18 -6.20 2.89
N LEU A 133 1.89 -6.45 1.61
CA LEU A 133 1.14 -7.64 1.20
C LEU A 133 1.87 -8.95 1.54
N SER A 134 3.19 -8.93 1.48
CA SER A 134 4.04 -10.06 1.86
C SER A 134 4.04 -10.27 3.37
N ALA A 135 4.15 -9.19 4.14
CA ALA A 135 4.08 -9.22 5.61
C ALA A 135 2.72 -9.72 6.10
N CYS A 136 1.62 -9.18 5.55
CA CYS A 136 0.26 -9.65 5.86
C CYS A 136 0.15 -11.16 5.63
N ALA A 137 0.61 -11.65 4.49
CA ALA A 137 0.57 -13.10 4.20
C ALA A 137 1.42 -13.92 5.19
N ALA A 138 2.63 -13.46 5.54
CA ALA A 138 3.49 -14.12 6.52
C ALA A 138 2.84 -14.17 7.91
N MET A 139 2.19 -13.09 8.32
CA MET A 139 1.52 -12.95 9.63
C MET A 139 0.12 -13.57 9.67
N GLY A 140 -0.40 -14.09 8.55
CA GLY A 140 -1.75 -14.68 8.48
C GLY A 140 -2.87 -13.64 8.47
N ILE A 141 -2.58 -12.42 8.07
CA ILE A 141 -3.51 -11.32 7.92
C ILE A 141 -4.01 -11.29 6.47
N ASP A 142 -5.31 -11.25 6.28
CA ASP A 142 -5.91 -11.14 4.96
C ASP A 142 -5.88 -9.68 4.47
N SER A 143 -5.62 -9.46 3.17
CA SER A 143 -5.41 -8.12 2.63
C SER A 143 -5.94 -7.94 1.22
N THR A 144 -6.34 -6.68 0.91
CA THR A 144 -6.85 -6.27 -0.41
C THR A 144 -6.32 -4.89 -0.78
N PRO A 145 -5.40 -4.77 -1.74
CA PRO A 145 -5.06 -3.48 -2.32
C PRO A 145 -6.18 -3.00 -3.24
N MET A 146 -6.47 -1.70 -3.24
CA MET A 146 -7.59 -1.07 -3.94
C MET A 146 -7.14 0.26 -4.55
N GLU A 147 -7.06 0.30 -5.89
CA GLU A 147 -6.94 1.54 -6.68
C GLU A 147 -8.31 2.11 -7.07
N GLY A 148 -9.38 1.29 -7.00
CA GLY A 148 -10.75 1.71 -7.28
C GLY A 148 -11.33 2.52 -6.12
N ILE A 149 -10.81 3.70 -5.91
CA ILE A 149 -11.22 4.74 -4.95
C ILE A 149 -11.18 6.10 -5.66
N GLU A 150 -11.70 7.15 -5.04
CA GLU A 150 -11.57 8.56 -5.48
C GLU A 150 -10.42 9.22 -4.70
N PRO A 151 -9.17 9.26 -5.20
CA PRO A 151 -8.02 9.72 -4.42
C PRO A 151 -8.17 11.15 -3.92
N GLU A 152 -8.66 12.07 -4.76
CA GLU A 152 -8.86 13.48 -4.41
C GLU A 152 -9.87 13.65 -3.28
N LEU A 153 -10.97 12.88 -3.28
CA LEU A 153 -11.96 12.91 -2.21
C LEU A 153 -11.43 12.24 -0.92
N TYR A 154 -10.53 11.26 -1.05
CA TYR A 154 -9.81 10.74 0.10
C TYR A 154 -8.95 11.82 0.75
N ASP A 155 -8.21 12.60 -0.04
CA ASP A 155 -7.36 13.70 0.46
C ASP A 155 -8.18 14.80 1.13
N GLU A 156 -9.33 15.17 0.57
CA GLU A 156 -10.27 16.13 1.17
C GLU A 156 -10.80 15.64 2.53
N ILE A 157 -11.17 14.36 2.65
CA ILE A 157 -11.65 13.75 3.91
C ILE A 157 -10.53 13.68 4.94
N LEU A 158 -9.31 13.34 4.53
CA LEU A 158 -8.14 13.16 5.39
C LEU A 158 -7.47 14.49 5.76
N LYS A 159 -7.70 15.55 5.01
CA LYS A 159 -7.14 16.90 5.22
C LYS A 159 -5.62 16.91 5.30
N ASN A 160 -4.97 16.24 4.37
CA ASN A 160 -3.52 16.19 4.28
C ASN A 160 -3.05 16.83 2.96
N ASP A 161 -2.75 18.12 3.00
CA ASP A 161 -2.41 18.90 1.80
C ASP A 161 -0.99 18.64 1.26
N GLN A 162 -0.11 18.05 2.07
CA GLN A 162 1.29 17.77 1.70
C GLN A 162 1.43 16.49 0.86
N TYR A 163 0.50 15.56 1.01
CA TYR A 163 0.52 14.26 0.35
C TYR A 163 -0.71 14.07 -0.54
N GLU A 164 -0.57 13.24 -1.57
CA GLU A 164 -1.68 12.77 -2.39
C GLU A 164 -1.87 11.26 -2.23
N THR A 165 -3.12 10.83 -2.17
CA THR A 165 -3.48 9.41 -2.05
C THR A 165 -3.26 8.70 -3.38
N LEU A 166 -2.56 7.56 -3.37
CA LEU A 166 -2.41 6.69 -4.53
C LEU A 166 -3.39 5.52 -4.52
N PHE A 167 -3.51 4.87 -3.38
CA PHE A 167 -4.40 3.72 -3.20
C PHE A 167 -4.62 3.43 -1.72
N ALA A 168 -5.54 2.51 -1.44
CA ALA A 168 -5.81 2.02 -0.11
C ALA A 168 -5.61 0.49 -0.01
N VAL A 169 -5.33 -0.01 1.19
CA VAL A 169 -5.27 -1.44 1.48
C VAL A 169 -6.19 -1.74 2.65
N ALA A 170 -7.20 -2.58 2.43
CA ALA A 170 -8.01 -3.15 3.50
C ALA A 170 -7.27 -4.36 4.09
N ILE A 171 -7.20 -4.46 5.42
CA ILE A 171 -6.65 -5.61 6.14
C ILE A 171 -7.63 -6.08 7.21
N GLY A 172 -7.68 -7.39 7.44
CA GLY A 172 -8.63 -7.97 8.39
C GLY A 172 -8.61 -9.49 8.34
N GLU A 173 -9.67 -10.08 8.84
CA GLU A 173 -9.99 -11.50 8.73
C GLU A 173 -11.03 -11.69 7.62
N LYS A 174 -10.79 -12.63 6.70
CA LYS A 174 -11.76 -12.98 5.66
C LYS A 174 -13.01 -13.66 6.23
N MET A 175 -14.13 -13.52 5.54
CA MET A 175 -15.28 -14.40 5.77
C MET A 175 -15.09 -15.76 5.11
N ASP A 176 -15.58 -16.81 5.73
CA ASP A 176 -15.59 -18.18 5.14
C ASP A 176 -16.40 -18.26 3.84
N THR A 177 -17.35 -17.35 3.66
CA THR A 177 -18.20 -17.23 2.47
C THR A 177 -17.57 -16.41 1.34
N ASP A 178 -16.31 -15.94 1.49
CA ASP A 178 -15.62 -15.23 0.41
C ASP A 178 -15.39 -16.17 -0.79
N ALA A 179 -16.08 -15.89 -1.89
CA ALA A 179 -16.00 -16.71 -3.11
C ALA A 179 -14.65 -16.58 -3.84
N ASN A 180 -13.81 -15.62 -3.47
CA ASN A 180 -12.48 -15.44 -4.08
C ASN A 180 -11.38 -16.30 -3.40
N GLN A 181 -11.73 -17.11 -2.42
CA GLN A 181 -10.78 -18.04 -1.80
C GLN A 181 -10.21 -19.01 -2.84
N PRO A 182 -8.91 -19.36 -2.77
CA PRO A 182 -8.27 -20.28 -3.74
C PRO A 182 -8.95 -21.63 -3.92
N LYS A 183 -9.71 -22.11 -2.93
CA LYS A 183 -10.51 -23.34 -3.03
C LYS A 183 -11.69 -23.21 -4.00
N PHE A 184 -12.21 -22.00 -4.24
CA PHE A 184 -13.30 -21.72 -5.18
C PHE A 184 -12.80 -21.04 -6.45
N ASN A 185 -11.80 -20.17 -6.33
CA ASN A 185 -11.20 -19.42 -7.41
C ASN A 185 -9.67 -19.62 -7.39
N PRO A 186 -9.15 -20.67 -8.04
CA PRO A 186 -7.72 -20.98 -8.04
C PRO A 186 -6.87 -19.81 -8.53
N LYS A 187 -5.71 -19.59 -7.88
CA LYS A 187 -4.78 -18.55 -8.28
C LYS A 187 -4.28 -18.75 -9.72
N SER A 188 -4.46 -17.75 -10.55
CA SER A 188 -3.97 -17.73 -11.92
C SER A 188 -2.77 -16.80 -12.08
N ARG A 189 -1.77 -17.23 -12.83
CA ARG A 189 -0.59 -16.44 -13.24
C ARG A 189 -0.19 -16.88 -14.65
N LEU A 190 0.51 -15.98 -15.34
CA LEU A 190 1.19 -16.37 -16.57
C LEU A 190 2.18 -17.50 -16.27
N LYS A 191 2.47 -18.32 -17.28
CA LYS A 191 3.50 -19.36 -17.16
C LYS A 191 4.85 -18.72 -16.90
N ALA A 192 5.68 -19.37 -16.06
CA ALA A 192 6.96 -18.83 -15.62
C ALA A 192 7.88 -18.44 -16.79
N GLU A 193 7.97 -19.27 -17.82
CA GLU A 193 8.78 -19.04 -19.01
C GLU A 193 8.38 -17.80 -19.86
N LYS A 194 7.19 -17.21 -19.59
CA LYS A 194 6.75 -15.96 -20.23
C LYS A 194 7.21 -14.70 -19.51
N VAL A 195 7.60 -14.82 -18.26
CA VAL A 195 7.89 -13.69 -17.37
C VAL A 195 9.22 -13.79 -16.64
N ILE A 196 9.87 -14.97 -16.70
CA ILE A 196 11.19 -15.23 -16.11
C ILE A 196 12.11 -15.70 -17.23
N ILE A 197 13.21 -14.99 -17.42
CA ILE A 197 14.24 -15.29 -18.41
C ILE A 197 15.55 -15.47 -17.65
N GLU A 198 16.22 -16.60 -17.87
CA GLU A 198 17.59 -16.83 -17.43
C GLU A 198 18.54 -16.50 -18.61
N ALA A 199 19.52 -15.61 -18.40
CA ALA A 199 20.46 -15.14 -19.40
C ALA A 199 21.92 -15.40 -19.00
#